data_41aa9e4d278cc06670b9e085504776e1
#
_entry.id   41aa9e4d278cc06670b9e085504776e1
#
_cell.length_a   1.000
_cell.length_b   1.000
_cell.length_c   1.000
_cell.angle_alpha   90.00
_cell.angle_beta   90.00
_cell.angle_gamma   90.00
#
_symmetry.space_group_name_H-M   'P 1'
#
loop_
_entity.id
_entity.type
_entity.pdbx_description
1 polymer ?
#
loop_
_entity_poly.entity_id
_entity_poly.type
_entity_poly.pdbx_seq_one_letter_code
_entity_poly.pdbx_strand_id
1 'polypeptide(L)'
;MFTDWKYPEKLKRVNEVLDRVNLKDANKKFPSELSGGMKKRVGIARAIVLNPKFLFCDEPNSGLDPQTSLLIDKLIKEITIEYNITTIVNTHDMNSVMEIGDHIIYMYEGKKQWEGNNKEIIFSKNDRLNEFIFASEFLKDAKDMRMLEHTGKISNDRDMDELLNK
;
A
#
# COMPACT_ATOMS: atom_id res chain seq x y z
N MET A 1 -26.80 14.71 -6.35
CA MET A 1 -27.26 13.39 -6.82
C MET A 1 -26.30 12.96 -7.92
N PHE A 2 -25.68 11.78 -7.80
CA PHE A 2 -24.57 11.42 -8.68
C PHE A 2 -24.95 10.43 -9.79
N THR A 3 -26.16 9.85 -9.76
CA THR A 3 -26.63 8.93 -10.79
C THR A 3 -28.15 9.00 -10.94
N ASP A 4 -28.63 8.76 -12.16
CA ASP A 4 -30.06 8.61 -12.46
C ASP A 4 -30.54 7.15 -12.30
N TRP A 5 -29.70 6.31 -11.68
CA TRP A 5 -30.01 4.90 -11.47
C TRP A 5 -31.23 4.70 -10.58
N LYS A 6 -32.05 3.74 -10.95
CA LYS A 6 -33.17 3.30 -10.12
C LYS A 6 -32.69 2.51 -8.92
N TYR A 7 -33.52 2.39 -7.90
CA TYR A 7 -33.15 1.69 -6.65
C TYR A 7 -32.59 0.27 -6.85
N PRO A 8 -33.17 -0.61 -7.70
CA PRO A 8 -32.60 -1.93 -7.93
C PRO A 8 -31.19 -1.91 -8.54
N GLU A 9 -30.91 -0.95 -9.43
CA GLU A 9 -29.59 -0.79 -10.05
C GLU A 9 -28.56 -0.33 -9.02
N LYS A 10 -28.95 0.61 -8.15
CA LYS A 10 -28.10 1.06 -7.03
C LYS A 10 -27.78 -0.11 -6.09
N LEU A 11 -28.77 -0.90 -5.71
CA LEU A 11 -28.59 -2.03 -4.83
C LEU A 11 -27.69 -3.11 -5.46
N LYS A 12 -27.88 -3.41 -6.73
CA LYS A 12 -27.04 -4.32 -7.50
C LYS A 12 -25.58 -3.84 -7.45
N ARG A 13 -25.34 -2.56 -7.78
CA ARG A 13 -23.99 -2.00 -7.78
C ARG A 13 -23.33 -2.00 -6.40
N VAL A 14 -24.09 -1.69 -5.34
CA VAL A 14 -23.58 -1.77 -3.96
C VAL A 14 -23.14 -3.20 -3.62
N ASN A 15 -23.94 -4.20 -3.97
CA ASN A 15 -23.59 -5.60 -3.73
C ASN A 15 -22.33 -6.00 -4.52
N GLU A 16 -22.22 -5.62 -5.79
CA GLU A 16 -21.02 -5.88 -6.60
C GLU A 16 -19.74 -5.33 -5.96
N VAL A 17 -19.74 -4.06 -5.51
CA VAL A 17 -18.54 -3.49 -4.89
C VAL A 17 -18.26 -4.05 -3.50
N LEU A 18 -19.28 -4.44 -2.74
CA LEU A 18 -19.07 -5.13 -1.45
C LEU A 18 -18.49 -6.52 -1.68
N ASP A 19 -18.96 -7.26 -2.65
CA ASP A 19 -18.39 -8.57 -3.03
C ASP A 19 -16.92 -8.39 -3.46
N ARG A 20 -16.61 -7.35 -4.27
CA ARG A 20 -15.27 -7.08 -4.75
C ARG A 20 -14.27 -6.81 -3.61
N VAL A 21 -14.73 -6.20 -2.53
CA VAL A 21 -13.89 -5.96 -1.34
C VAL A 21 -13.98 -7.09 -0.29
N ASN A 22 -14.48 -8.26 -0.68
CA ASN A 22 -14.67 -9.43 0.21
C ASN A 22 -15.55 -9.14 1.44
N LEU A 23 -16.65 -8.41 1.22
CA LEU A 23 -17.65 -8.08 2.23
C LEU A 23 -19.05 -8.54 1.82
N LYS A 24 -19.15 -9.75 1.24
CA LYS A 24 -20.40 -10.38 0.94
C LYS A 24 -21.28 -10.42 2.21
N ASP A 25 -22.56 -10.12 2.04
CA ASP A 25 -23.55 -10.07 3.14
C ASP A 25 -23.33 -8.97 4.20
N ALA A 26 -22.42 -8.03 3.97
CA ALA A 26 -22.21 -6.90 4.90
C ALA A 26 -23.19 -5.73 4.69
N ASN A 27 -24.00 -5.76 3.64
CA ASN A 27 -24.98 -4.72 3.28
C ASN A 27 -26.09 -4.51 4.32
N LYS A 28 -26.30 -5.46 5.25
CA LYS A 28 -27.26 -5.37 6.36
C LYS A 28 -26.65 -4.99 7.69
N LYS A 29 -25.31 -4.86 7.75
CA LYS A 29 -24.58 -4.55 9.00
C LYS A 29 -24.49 -3.05 9.22
N PHE A 30 -24.62 -2.66 10.48
CA PHE A 30 -24.32 -1.30 10.91
C PHE A 30 -22.80 -1.11 11.03
N PRO A 31 -22.29 0.14 10.90
CA PRO A 31 -20.86 0.43 11.05
C PRO A 31 -20.26 -0.02 12.39
N SER A 32 -21.06 -0.05 13.45
CA SER A 32 -20.66 -0.56 14.78
C SER A 32 -20.39 -2.07 14.82
N GLU A 33 -20.96 -2.82 13.88
CA GLU A 33 -20.81 -4.28 13.77
C GLU A 33 -19.63 -4.69 12.88
N LEU A 34 -18.91 -3.72 12.33
CA LEU A 34 -17.78 -3.95 11.44
C LEU A 34 -16.45 -3.87 12.20
N SER A 35 -15.53 -4.81 11.93
CA SER A 35 -14.15 -4.71 12.39
C SER A 35 -13.40 -3.53 11.72
N GLY A 36 -12.22 -3.17 12.24
CA GLY A 36 -11.39 -2.12 11.65
C GLY A 36 -11.09 -2.36 10.17
N GLY A 37 -10.63 -3.55 9.82
CA GLY A 37 -10.34 -3.93 8.43
C GLY A 37 -11.61 -3.98 7.56
N MET A 38 -12.76 -4.38 8.09
CA MET A 38 -14.04 -4.30 7.36
C MET A 38 -14.42 -2.85 7.08
N LYS A 39 -14.27 -1.93 8.05
CA LYS A 39 -14.55 -0.49 7.85
C LYS A 39 -13.68 0.11 6.75
N LYS A 40 -12.38 -0.23 6.71
CA LYS A 40 -11.46 0.21 5.65
C LYS A 40 -11.92 -0.30 4.27
N ARG A 41 -12.30 -1.57 4.16
CA ARG A 41 -12.83 -2.16 2.91
C ARG A 41 -14.14 -1.53 2.47
N VAL A 42 -15.04 -1.22 3.40
CA VAL A 42 -16.26 -0.43 3.08
C VAL A 42 -15.89 0.96 2.54
N GLY A 43 -14.86 1.60 3.13
CA GLY A 43 -14.33 2.87 2.63
C GLY A 43 -13.88 2.80 1.17
N ILE A 44 -13.14 1.75 0.82
CA ILE A 44 -12.70 1.48 -0.56
C ILE A 44 -13.92 1.22 -1.47
N ALA A 45 -14.87 0.36 -1.06
CA ALA A 45 -16.09 0.09 -1.81
C ALA A 45 -16.88 1.38 -2.12
N ARG A 46 -17.02 2.28 -1.13
CA ARG A 46 -17.65 3.59 -1.32
C ARG A 46 -16.91 4.45 -2.35
N ALA A 47 -15.59 4.42 -2.34
CA ALA A 47 -14.78 5.21 -3.26
C ALA A 47 -14.92 4.74 -4.71
N ILE A 48 -15.05 3.42 -4.94
CA ILE A 48 -15.08 2.84 -6.30
C ILE A 48 -16.51 2.61 -6.87
N VAL A 49 -17.56 2.83 -6.08
CA VAL A 49 -18.95 2.50 -6.49
C VAL A 49 -19.38 3.20 -7.78
N LEU A 50 -18.88 4.39 -8.05
CA LEU A 50 -19.18 5.21 -9.23
C LEU A 50 -18.12 5.09 -10.35
N ASN A 51 -17.28 4.08 -10.32
CA ASN A 51 -16.21 3.88 -11.30
C ASN A 51 -15.34 5.14 -11.51
N PRO A 52 -14.67 5.65 -10.47
CA PRO A 52 -13.87 6.86 -10.58
C PRO A 52 -12.65 6.61 -11.49
N LYS A 53 -12.10 7.68 -12.06
CA LYS A 53 -10.81 7.64 -12.77
C LYS A 53 -9.62 7.80 -11.82
N PHE A 54 -9.85 8.39 -10.67
CA PHE A 54 -8.83 8.68 -9.66
C PHE A 54 -9.32 8.18 -8.30
N LEU A 55 -8.44 7.51 -7.57
CA LEU A 55 -8.65 7.05 -6.20
C LEU A 55 -7.59 7.68 -5.29
N PHE A 56 -8.02 8.32 -4.23
CA PHE A 56 -7.14 8.90 -3.22
C PHE A 56 -7.34 8.14 -1.91
N CYS A 57 -6.27 7.54 -1.41
CA CYS A 57 -6.24 6.82 -0.15
C CYS A 57 -5.31 7.53 0.82
N ASP A 58 -5.84 7.95 1.96
CA ASP A 58 -5.08 8.57 3.04
C ASP A 58 -4.99 7.58 4.21
N GLU A 59 -3.79 7.09 4.48
CA GLU A 59 -3.51 6.08 5.51
C GLU A 59 -4.50 4.90 5.49
N PRO A 60 -4.63 4.18 4.36
CA PRO A 60 -5.71 3.21 4.17
C PRO A 60 -5.66 2.04 5.15
N ASN A 61 -4.49 1.67 5.63
CA ASN A 61 -4.25 0.55 6.54
C ASN A 61 -3.87 0.96 7.98
N SER A 62 -3.91 2.25 8.29
CA SER A 62 -3.61 2.76 9.64
C SER A 62 -4.50 2.11 10.72
N GLY A 63 -3.85 1.65 11.80
CA GLY A 63 -4.53 1.04 12.95
C GLY A 63 -4.94 -0.43 12.73
N LEU A 64 -4.42 -1.08 11.70
CA LEU A 64 -4.62 -2.50 11.44
C LEU A 64 -3.38 -3.33 11.84
N ASP A 65 -3.59 -4.61 12.06
CA ASP A 65 -2.49 -5.55 12.19
C ASP A 65 -1.76 -5.77 10.85
N PRO A 66 -0.50 -6.24 10.86
CA PRO A 66 0.31 -6.37 9.63
C PRO A 66 -0.33 -7.24 8.56
N GLN A 67 -1.01 -8.33 8.92
CA GLN A 67 -1.65 -9.23 7.95
C GLN A 67 -2.83 -8.54 7.27
N THR A 68 -3.67 -7.87 8.06
CA THR A 68 -4.81 -7.10 7.53
C THR A 68 -4.34 -5.92 6.68
N SER A 69 -3.24 -5.25 7.05
CA SER A 69 -2.62 -4.17 6.26
C SER A 69 -2.22 -4.66 4.87
N LEU A 70 -1.50 -5.78 4.77
CA LEU A 70 -1.13 -6.39 3.50
C LEU A 70 -2.34 -6.76 2.62
N LEU A 71 -3.45 -7.21 3.23
CA LEU A 71 -4.69 -7.48 2.49
C LEU A 71 -5.32 -6.21 1.91
N ILE A 72 -5.26 -5.10 2.64
CA ILE A 72 -5.73 -3.79 2.14
C ILE A 72 -4.85 -3.31 0.99
N ASP A 73 -3.54 -3.41 1.11
CA ASP A 73 -2.59 -3.00 0.06
C ASP A 73 -2.81 -3.80 -1.23
N LYS A 74 -2.91 -5.12 -1.13
CA LYS A 74 -3.22 -6.00 -2.27
C LYS A 74 -4.56 -5.64 -2.90
N LEU A 75 -5.59 -5.40 -2.09
CA LEU A 75 -6.91 -5.01 -2.57
C LEU A 75 -6.86 -3.68 -3.35
N ILE A 76 -6.13 -2.67 -2.85
CA ILE A 76 -5.95 -1.38 -3.54
C ILE A 76 -5.25 -1.60 -4.88
N LYS A 77 -4.16 -2.38 -4.91
CA LYS A 77 -3.42 -2.69 -6.14
C LYS A 77 -4.28 -3.41 -7.18
N GLU A 78 -5.01 -4.45 -6.77
CA GLU A 78 -5.92 -5.19 -7.63
C GLU A 78 -7.02 -4.30 -8.22
N ILE A 79 -7.65 -3.48 -7.39
CA ILE A 79 -8.69 -2.53 -7.82
C ILE A 79 -8.12 -1.51 -8.80
N THR A 80 -6.93 -0.98 -8.53
CA THR A 80 -6.23 -0.03 -9.42
C THR A 80 -6.09 -0.60 -10.82
N ILE A 81 -5.64 -1.85 -10.92
CA ILE A 81 -5.43 -2.54 -12.21
C ILE A 81 -6.77 -2.87 -12.87
N GLU A 82 -7.69 -3.52 -12.14
CA GLU A 82 -8.96 -4.02 -12.66
C GLU A 82 -9.86 -2.91 -13.19
N TYR A 83 -9.94 -1.79 -12.47
CA TYR A 83 -10.80 -0.66 -12.85
C TYR A 83 -10.06 0.37 -13.71
N ASN A 84 -8.77 0.15 -14.01
CA ASN A 84 -7.91 1.09 -14.73
C ASN A 84 -7.93 2.49 -14.10
N ILE A 85 -7.73 2.55 -12.79
CA ILE A 85 -7.78 3.77 -11.97
C ILE A 85 -6.35 4.28 -11.75
N THR A 86 -6.17 5.60 -11.76
CA THR A 86 -4.96 6.20 -11.19
C THR A 86 -5.14 6.34 -9.68
N THR A 87 -4.34 5.60 -8.91
CA THR A 87 -4.45 5.61 -7.43
C THR A 87 -3.29 6.36 -6.81
N ILE A 88 -3.60 7.27 -5.89
CA ILE A 88 -2.63 8.00 -5.06
C ILE A 88 -2.85 7.54 -3.62
N VAL A 89 -1.81 6.98 -3.02
CA VAL A 89 -1.81 6.54 -1.63
C VAL A 89 -0.86 7.43 -0.84
N ASN A 90 -1.39 8.12 0.17
CA ASN A 90 -0.59 8.80 1.18
C ASN A 90 -0.41 7.85 2.36
N THR A 91 0.82 7.53 2.71
CA THR A 91 1.14 6.63 3.82
C THR A 91 2.53 6.88 4.37
N HIS A 92 2.73 6.55 5.63
CA HIS A 92 4.06 6.48 6.28
C HIS A 92 4.50 5.02 6.50
N ASP A 93 3.69 4.03 6.10
CA ASP A 93 4.03 2.62 6.21
C ASP A 93 4.91 2.18 5.03
N MET A 94 6.18 1.93 5.32
CA MET A 94 7.16 1.53 4.31
C MET A 94 6.88 0.15 3.72
N ASN A 95 6.17 -0.74 4.43
CA ASN A 95 5.77 -2.02 3.85
C ASN A 95 4.79 -1.80 2.71
N SER A 96 3.79 -0.92 2.91
CA SER A 96 2.86 -0.52 1.85
C SER A 96 3.58 0.12 0.67
N VAL A 97 4.50 1.06 0.94
CA VAL A 97 5.30 1.71 -0.11
C VAL A 97 6.06 0.68 -0.95
N MET A 98 6.69 -0.31 -0.32
CA MET A 98 7.45 -1.35 -1.00
C MET A 98 6.56 -2.35 -1.75
N GLU A 99 5.37 -2.67 -1.22
CA GLU A 99 4.47 -3.67 -1.79
C GLU A 99 3.70 -3.15 -3.01
N ILE A 100 3.21 -1.89 -2.94
CA ILE A 100 2.30 -1.36 -3.97
C ILE A 100 2.78 -0.09 -4.67
N GLY A 101 3.93 0.48 -4.27
CA GLY A 101 4.44 1.74 -4.81
C GLY A 101 5.11 1.56 -6.18
N ASP A 102 4.38 1.82 -7.28
CA ASP A 102 4.95 1.84 -8.63
C ASP A 102 5.72 3.14 -8.89
N HIS A 103 5.20 4.26 -8.39
CA HIS A 103 5.82 5.59 -8.44
C HIS A 103 5.73 6.23 -7.06
N ILE A 104 6.87 6.58 -6.47
CA ILE A 104 6.98 7.04 -5.09
C ILE A 104 7.51 8.46 -5.07
N ILE A 105 6.84 9.32 -4.31
CA ILE A 105 7.27 10.69 -4.04
C ILE A 105 7.45 10.83 -2.54
N TYR A 106 8.67 11.12 -2.09
CA TYR A 106 8.96 11.42 -0.69
C TYR A 106 8.84 12.91 -0.44
N MET A 107 7.93 13.26 0.46
CA MET A 107 7.66 14.63 0.87
C MET A 107 8.22 14.90 2.27
N TYR A 108 8.93 16.00 2.44
CA TYR A 108 9.43 16.45 3.73
C TYR A 108 9.36 17.98 3.82
N GLU A 109 8.83 18.53 4.91
CA GLU A 109 8.63 19.97 5.13
C GLU A 109 7.93 20.66 3.93
N GLY A 110 6.89 20.03 3.39
CA GLY A 110 6.12 20.57 2.26
C GLY A 110 6.84 20.57 0.91
N LYS A 111 8.01 19.93 0.79
CA LYS A 111 8.80 19.87 -0.45
C LYS A 111 9.02 18.43 -0.88
N LYS A 112 9.04 18.21 -2.21
CA LYS A 112 9.49 16.95 -2.78
C LYS A 112 11.00 16.81 -2.57
N GLN A 113 11.41 15.79 -1.82
CA GLN A 113 12.80 15.50 -1.49
C GLN A 113 13.38 14.36 -2.33
N TRP A 114 12.53 13.44 -2.79
CA TRP A 114 12.94 12.33 -3.61
C TRP A 114 11.75 11.83 -4.45
N GLU A 115 12.07 11.17 -5.58
CA GLU A 115 11.13 10.57 -6.51
C GLU A 115 11.77 9.37 -7.18
N GLY A 116 11.02 8.28 -7.36
CA GLY A 116 11.46 7.04 -7.96
C GLY A 116 10.43 5.94 -7.79
N ASN A 117 10.87 4.69 -7.79
CA ASN A 117 10.00 3.53 -7.59
C ASN A 117 10.49 2.65 -6.41
N ASN A 118 9.74 1.59 -6.10
CA ASN A 118 10.04 0.69 -4.98
C ASN A 118 11.36 -0.09 -5.13
N LYS A 119 11.90 -0.22 -6.34
CA LYS A 119 13.21 -0.87 -6.59
C LYS A 119 14.36 0.11 -6.39
N GLU A 120 14.13 1.38 -6.70
CA GLU A 120 15.14 2.44 -6.63
C GLU A 120 15.29 3.02 -5.22
N ILE A 121 14.23 3.00 -4.43
CA ILE A 121 14.16 3.66 -3.12
C ILE A 121 15.26 3.17 -2.16
N ILE A 122 15.59 1.88 -2.17
CA ILE A 122 16.65 1.29 -1.33
C ILE A 122 18.06 1.76 -1.72
N PHE A 123 18.25 2.19 -2.96
CA PHE A 123 19.53 2.73 -3.46
C PHE A 123 19.59 4.26 -3.39
N SER A 124 18.60 4.90 -2.78
CA SER A 124 18.56 6.34 -2.64
C SER A 124 19.78 6.87 -1.87
N LYS A 125 20.34 7.97 -2.36
CA LYS A 125 21.40 8.74 -1.67
C LYS A 125 20.82 9.88 -0.82
N ASN A 126 19.50 9.96 -0.68
CA ASN A 126 18.86 10.97 0.15
C ASN A 126 18.90 10.54 1.61
N ASP A 127 19.69 11.24 2.41
CA ASP A 127 19.94 10.89 3.83
C ASP A 127 18.66 10.89 4.65
N ARG A 128 17.77 11.87 4.48
CA ARG A 128 16.50 11.97 5.21
C ARG A 128 15.54 10.83 4.85
N LEU A 129 15.47 10.45 3.58
CA LEU A 129 14.70 9.30 3.15
C LEU A 129 15.27 8.02 3.75
N ASN A 130 16.59 7.88 3.76
CA ASN A 130 17.27 6.73 4.35
C ASN A 130 17.03 6.64 5.86
N GLU A 131 17.11 7.75 6.59
CA GLU A 131 16.78 7.81 8.02
C GLU A 131 15.34 7.39 8.27
N PHE A 132 14.41 7.81 7.42
CA PHE A 132 12.99 7.45 7.54
C PHE A 132 12.74 5.96 7.26
N ILE A 133 13.28 5.43 6.16
CA ILE A 133 13.07 4.03 5.75
C ILE A 133 13.80 3.07 6.68
N PHE A 134 15.06 3.37 6.99
CA PHE A 134 15.96 2.50 7.73
C PHE A 134 16.13 2.96 9.19
N ALA A 135 15.02 3.36 9.82
CA ALA A 135 15.01 3.77 11.22
C ALA A 135 15.43 2.65 12.19
N SER A 136 15.30 1.37 11.81
CA SER A 136 15.78 0.23 12.59
C SER A 136 17.12 -0.30 12.07
N GLU A 137 17.98 -0.78 12.97
CA GLU A 137 19.26 -1.41 12.62
C GLU A 137 19.05 -2.61 11.67
N PHE A 138 18.06 -3.44 11.93
CA PHE A 138 17.74 -4.59 11.07
C PHE A 138 17.51 -4.19 9.60
N LEU A 139 16.82 -3.09 9.35
CA LEU A 139 16.57 -2.62 7.97
C LEU A 139 17.84 -1.97 7.38
N LYS A 140 18.71 -1.38 8.18
CA LYS A 140 20.04 -0.89 7.73
C LYS A 140 20.92 -2.05 7.27
N ASP A 141 21.01 -3.09 8.06
CA ASP A 141 21.80 -4.29 7.72
C ASP A 141 21.28 -4.95 6.44
N ALA A 142 19.95 -5.09 6.30
CA ALA A 142 19.34 -5.63 5.10
C ALA A 142 19.61 -4.77 3.85
N LYS A 143 19.69 -3.43 4.00
CA LYS A 143 20.10 -2.53 2.91
C LYS A 143 21.54 -2.76 2.53
N ASP A 144 22.44 -2.79 3.52
CA ASP A 144 23.88 -2.92 3.27
C ASP A 144 24.21 -4.25 2.61
N MET A 145 23.54 -5.35 3.00
CA MET A 145 23.64 -6.64 2.33
C MET A 145 23.20 -6.57 0.86
N ARG A 146 22.05 -5.97 0.55
CA ARG A 146 21.59 -5.79 -0.84
C ARG A 146 22.50 -4.88 -1.66
N MET A 147 23.10 -3.87 -1.04
CA MET A 147 24.08 -3.00 -1.70
C MET A 147 25.36 -3.79 -2.05
N LEU A 148 25.81 -4.68 -1.19
CA LEU A 148 26.96 -5.56 -1.42
C LEU A 148 26.68 -6.58 -2.56
N GLU A 149 25.50 -7.18 -2.57
CA GLU A 149 25.06 -8.06 -3.68
C GLU A 149 25.04 -7.31 -5.01
N HIS A 150 24.45 -6.12 -5.05
CA HIS A 150 24.33 -5.32 -6.27
C HIS A 150 25.69 -4.83 -6.79
N THR A 151 26.66 -4.62 -5.91
CA THR A 151 28.04 -4.21 -6.28
C THR A 151 28.95 -5.38 -6.65
N GLY A 152 28.44 -6.63 -6.61
CA GLY A 152 29.22 -7.83 -6.91
C GLY A 152 30.27 -8.17 -5.86
N LYS A 153 30.20 -7.58 -4.66
CA LYS A 153 31.13 -7.85 -3.56
C LYS A 153 30.77 -9.12 -2.78
N ILE A 154 29.53 -9.60 -2.92
CA ILE A 154 29.08 -10.90 -2.40
C ILE A 154 28.50 -11.66 -3.59
N SER A 155 29.10 -12.80 -3.95
CA SER A 155 28.67 -13.61 -5.10
C SER A 155 28.10 -14.96 -4.72
N ASN A 156 28.16 -15.38 -3.44
CA ASN A 156 27.71 -16.72 -2.98
C ASN A 156 27.26 -16.71 -1.51
N ASP A 157 26.37 -17.66 -1.13
CA ASP A 157 25.88 -17.90 0.23
C ASP A 157 26.99 -18.09 1.29
N ARG A 158 28.19 -18.52 0.89
CA ARG A 158 29.36 -18.71 1.78
C ARG A 158 29.94 -17.39 2.32
N ASP A 159 29.87 -16.31 1.55
CA ASP A 159 30.38 -15.02 1.94
C ASP A 159 29.43 -14.33 2.96
N MET A 160 28.15 -14.74 2.99
CA MET A 160 27.16 -14.29 3.96
C MET A 160 27.39 -14.86 5.35
N ASP A 161 27.76 -16.14 5.46
CA ASP A 161 28.01 -16.80 6.74
C ASP A 161 29.23 -16.22 7.46
N GLU A 162 30.24 -15.74 6.73
CA GLU A 162 31.42 -15.08 7.32
C GLU A 162 31.16 -13.66 7.84
N LEU A 163 30.15 -12.95 7.28
CA LEU A 163 29.77 -11.61 7.72
C LEU A 163 28.85 -11.63 8.95
N LEU A 164 28.01 -12.66 9.08
CA LEU A 164 27.08 -12.81 10.21
C LEU A 164 27.75 -13.35 11.48
N ASN A 165 28.98 -13.89 11.38
CA ASN A 165 29.74 -14.48 12.51
C ASN A 165 30.86 -13.56 13.03
N LYS A 166 30.87 -12.28 12.68
CA LYS A 166 31.73 -11.24 13.22
C LYS A 166 30.94 -10.25 14.07
#